data_7b62f00e5c71ad453a084c3f74302b07
#
_entry.id   7b62f00e5c71ad453a084c3f74302b07
#
_cell.length_a   1.000
_cell.length_b   1.000
_cell.length_c   1.000
_cell.angle_alpha   90.00
_cell.angle_beta   90.00
_cell.angle_gamma   90.00
#
_symmetry.space_group_name_H-M   'P 1'
#
loop_
_entity.id
_entity.type
_entity.pdbx_description
1 polymer ?
#
loop_
_entity_poly.entity_id
_entity_poly.type
_entity_poly.pdbx_seq_one_letter_code
_entity_poly.pdbx_strand_id
1 'polypeptide(L)' 'MAIGRITGQMLSANLARSGTDLTFETNLLALDVTNSRIGVGTASPATTLHISATDALRLPAGTTGQRPGSPANGDIRYNT' A
#
# COMPACT_ATOMS: atom_id res chain seq x y z
N MET A 1 -29.49 10.87 12.34
CA MET A 1 -28.18 11.22 12.75
C MET A 1 -27.14 10.87 11.70
N ALA A 2 -26.29 11.78 11.39
CA ALA A 2 -25.27 11.54 10.36
C ALA A 2 -24.02 10.95 10.99
N ILE A 3 -23.73 9.76 10.64
CA ILE A 3 -22.51 9.09 11.08
C ILE A 3 -21.78 8.60 9.85
N GLY A 4 -20.53 8.29 10.00
CA GLY A 4 -19.77 7.80 8.90
C GLY A 4 -19.30 8.89 7.94
N ARG A 5 -19.54 10.12 8.28
CA ARG A 5 -19.09 11.23 7.45
C ARG A 5 -17.69 11.64 7.89
N ILE A 6 -16.77 11.71 6.94
CA ILE A 6 -15.41 12.15 7.20
C ILE A 6 -15.34 13.65 6.93
N THR A 7 -14.98 14.44 7.94
CA THR A 7 -14.82 15.88 7.76
C THR A 7 -13.39 16.19 7.33
N GLY A 8 -13.19 17.42 6.82
CA GLY A 8 -11.85 17.85 6.48
C GLY A 8 -10.90 17.82 7.67
N GLN A 9 -11.42 18.03 8.87
CA GLN A 9 -10.62 17.99 10.06
C GLN A 9 -10.06 16.61 10.35
N MET A 10 -10.83 15.57 10.07
CA MET A 10 -10.37 14.21 10.28
C MET A 10 -9.22 13.83 9.36
N LEU A 11 -9.10 14.50 8.22
CA LEU A 11 -8.06 14.23 7.25
C LEU A 11 -7.02 15.35 7.17
N SER A 12 -7.05 16.29 8.12
CA SER A 12 -6.36 17.55 7.92
C SER A 12 -4.85 17.43 7.92
N ALA A 13 -4.26 16.58 8.72
CA ALA A 13 -2.80 16.45 8.74
C ALA A 13 -2.37 15.23 7.94
N ASN A 14 -2.69 14.11 8.43
CA ASN A 14 -2.51 12.85 7.74
C ASN A 14 -3.47 11.88 8.39
N LEU A 15 -3.78 10.82 7.70
CA LEU A 15 -4.74 9.86 8.20
C LEU A 15 -4.04 8.88 9.14
N ALA A 16 -4.13 9.15 10.44
CA ALA A 16 -3.55 8.29 11.46
C ALA A 16 -4.67 7.57 12.20
N ARG A 17 -4.56 6.26 12.35
CA ARG A 17 -5.64 5.46 12.89
C ARG A 17 -5.33 4.85 14.25
N SER A 18 -4.28 5.30 14.89
CA SER A 18 -3.97 4.92 16.27
C SER A 18 -3.91 3.40 16.48
N GLY A 19 -3.31 2.70 15.56
CA GLY A 19 -3.12 1.27 15.69
C GLY A 19 -4.30 0.42 15.26
N THR A 20 -5.32 1.01 14.64
CA THR A 20 -6.49 0.25 14.18
C THR A 20 -6.32 -0.10 12.70
N ASP A 21 -6.51 -1.35 12.37
CA ASP A 21 -6.45 -1.81 10.98
C ASP A 21 -7.48 -1.09 10.11
N LEU A 22 -7.15 -0.87 8.86
CA LEU A 22 -8.03 -0.20 7.91
C LEU A 22 -8.08 -0.99 6.62
N THR A 23 -9.27 -1.28 6.15
CA THR A 23 -9.44 -1.96 4.86
C THR A 23 -10.32 -1.13 3.95
N PHE A 24 -10.03 -1.22 2.65
CA PHE A 24 -10.87 -0.65 1.61
C PHE A 24 -11.51 -1.80 0.85
N GLU A 25 -12.84 -1.75 0.68
CA GLU A 25 -13.60 -2.78 -0.02
C GLU A 25 -13.28 -4.17 0.52
N THR A 26 -13.30 -4.30 1.83
CA THR A 26 -13.10 -5.53 2.58
C THR A 26 -11.68 -6.09 2.45
N ASN A 27 -11.21 -6.30 1.24
CA ASN A 27 -9.89 -6.89 1.05
C ASN A 27 -9.14 -6.35 -0.17
N LEU A 28 -9.66 -5.29 -0.80
CA LEU A 28 -8.94 -4.71 -1.95
C LEU A 28 -7.59 -4.17 -1.52
N LEU A 29 -7.58 -3.40 -0.43
CA LEU A 29 -6.36 -2.87 0.16
C LEU A 29 -6.51 -2.95 1.67
N ALA A 30 -5.62 -3.64 2.34
CA ALA A 30 -5.68 -3.80 3.79
C ALA A 30 -4.41 -3.25 4.41
N LEU A 31 -4.58 -2.41 5.41
CA LEU A 31 -3.48 -1.85 6.19
C LEU A 31 -3.53 -2.51 7.56
N ASP A 32 -2.74 -3.55 7.75
CA ASP A 32 -2.70 -4.33 8.98
C ASP A 32 -1.69 -3.70 9.92
N VAL A 33 -2.17 -2.77 10.73
CA VAL A 33 -1.31 -2.01 11.63
C VAL A 33 -0.76 -2.90 12.74
N THR A 34 -1.56 -3.86 13.19
CA THR A 34 -1.14 -4.76 14.28
C THR A 34 0.14 -5.51 13.91
N ASN A 35 0.26 -5.97 12.67
CA ASN A 35 1.41 -6.75 12.23
C ASN A 35 2.32 -5.98 11.28
N SER A 36 2.05 -4.70 11.03
CA SER A 36 2.83 -3.85 10.14
C SER A 36 2.92 -4.42 8.73
N ARG A 37 1.77 -4.75 8.17
CA ARG A 37 1.69 -5.39 6.85
C ARG A 37 0.66 -4.72 5.97
N ILE A 38 0.85 -4.84 4.67
CA ILE A 38 -0.08 -4.32 3.68
C ILE A 38 -0.53 -5.47 2.79
N GLY A 39 -1.84 -5.61 2.63
CA GLY A 39 -2.42 -6.63 1.77
C GLY A 39 -3.11 -6.02 0.57
N VAL A 40 -2.91 -6.59 -0.59
CA VAL A 40 -3.63 -6.25 -1.80
C VAL A 40 -4.37 -7.51 -2.23
N GLY A 41 -5.70 -7.46 -2.16
CA GLY A 41 -6.52 -8.62 -2.42
C GLY A 41 -6.65 -9.58 -1.25
N THR A 42 -6.16 -9.22 -0.09
CA THR A 42 -6.28 -10.02 1.12
C THR A 42 -6.35 -9.12 2.34
N ALA A 43 -7.25 -9.42 3.24
CA ALA A 43 -7.36 -8.71 4.51
C ALA A 43 -6.45 -9.31 5.57
N SER A 44 -5.79 -10.42 5.28
CA SER A 44 -4.91 -11.13 6.20
C SER A 44 -3.54 -11.34 5.57
N PRO A 45 -2.76 -10.26 5.37
CA PRO A 45 -1.46 -10.41 4.73
C PRO A 45 -0.52 -11.27 5.58
N ALA A 46 0.23 -12.13 4.92
CA ALA A 46 1.14 -13.04 5.59
C ALA A 46 2.58 -12.53 5.62
N THR A 47 2.87 -11.47 4.87
CA THR A 47 4.18 -10.85 4.82
C THR A 47 4.01 -9.34 4.83
N THR A 48 5.10 -8.60 4.89
CA THR A 48 5.04 -7.14 4.94
C THR A 48 4.20 -6.55 3.79
N LEU A 49 4.35 -7.10 2.61
CA LEU A 49 3.50 -6.74 1.47
C LEU A 49 3.05 -8.04 0.80
N HIS A 50 1.77 -8.32 0.88
CA HIS A 50 1.20 -9.56 0.37
C HIS A 50 0.18 -9.22 -0.70
N ILE A 51 0.47 -9.61 -1.93
CA ILE A 51 -0.44 -9.43 -3.06
C ILE A 51 -1.07 -10.78 -3.37
N SER A 52 -2.36 -10.89 -3.13
CA SER A 52 -3.10 -12.14 -3.36
C SER A 52 -3.82 -12.05 -4.69
N ALA A 53 -3.15 -12.43 -5.74
CA ALA A 53 -3.68 -12.39 -7.09
C ALA A 53 -2.98 -13.44 -7.93
N THR A 54 -3.54 -13.72 -9.09
CA THR A 54 -2.98 -14.75 -9.98
C THR A 54 -2.37 -14.17 -11.24
N ASP A 55 -2.47 -12.85 -11.43
CA ASP A 55 -1.85 -12.24 -12.58
C ASP A 55 -0.42 -11.79 -12.23
N ALA A 56 -0.20 -10.50 -11.98
CA ALA A 56 1.18 -10.05 -11.81
C ALA A 56 1.25 -8.73 -11.05
N LEU A 57 2.41 -8.46 -10.54
CA LEU A 57 2.78 -7.15 -10.04
C LEU A 57 3.59 -6.46 -11.14
N ARG A 58 3.11 -5.31 -11.61
CA ARG A 58 3.86 -4.58 -12.63
C ARG A 58 4.80 -3.60 -11.96
N LEU A 59 6.08 -3.79 -12.15
CA LEU A 59 7.12 -2.94 -11.57
C LEU A 59 7.28 -1.66 -12.39
N PRO A 60 7.85 -0.61 -11.79
CA PRO A 60 8.22 0.57 -12.56
C PRO A 60 9.15 0.17 -13.70
N ALA A 61 8.93 0.74 -14.87
CA ALA A 61 9.71 0.43 -16.06
C ALA A 61 10.26 1.73 -16.65
N GLY A 62 11.44 1.63 -17.25
CA GLY A 62 12.03 2.78 -17.89
C GLY A 62 13.32 2.44 -18.62
N THR A 63 13.84 3.42 -19.35
CA THR A 63 15.09 3.25 -20.10
C THR A 63 16.29 3.38 -19.17
N THR A 64 17.47 3.05 -19.70
CA THR A 64 18.72 3.18 -18.95
C THR A 64 18.91 4.62 -18.47
N GLY A 65 18.57 5.60 -19.31
CA GLY A 65 18.70 7.00 -18.93
C GLY A 65 17.75 7.47 -17.85
N GLN A 66 16.71 6.69 -17.59
CA GLN A 66 15.70 7.04 -16.57
C GLN A 66 15.96 6.36 -15.23
N ARG A 67 17.06 5.67 -15.09
CA ARG A 67 17.40 5.02 -13.83
C ARG A 67 17.64 6.06 -12.73
N PRO A 68 17.33 5.72 -11.47
CA PRO A 68 17.66 6.61 -10.37
C PRO A 68 19.17 6.93 -10.38
N GLY A 69 19.49 8.19 -10.07
CA GLY A 69 20.88 8.62 -10.06
C GLY A 69 21.71 7.99 -8.95
N SER A 70 21.04 7.62 -7.86
CA SER A 70 21.72 7.01 -6.71
C SER A 70 20.88 5.83 -6.22
N PRO A 71 20.86 4.73 -6.96
CA PRO A 71 20.03 3.59 -6.55
C PRO A 71 20.55 2.95 -5.27
N ALA A 72 19.63 2.42 -4.48
CA ALA A 72 19.94 1.74 -3.25
C ALA A 72 19.73 0.25 -3.40
N ASN A 73 20.34 -0.53 -2.50
CA ASN A 73 20.11 -1.97 -2.47
C ASN A 73 18.64 -2.23 -2.25
N GLY A 74 18.08 -3.16 -2.99
CA GLY A 74 16.68 -3.48 -2.88
C GLY A 74 15.76 -2.75 -3.86
N ASP A 75 16.28 -1.77 -4.57
CA ASP A 75 15.50 -1.11 -5.62
C ASP A 75 15.21 -2.10 -6.75
N ILE A 76 13.96 -2.14 -7.19
CA ILE A 76 13.53 -3.05 -8.24
C ILE A 76 12.80 -2.27 -9.32
N ARG A 77 13.19 -2.49 -10.57
CA ARG A 77 12.49 -1.93 -11.72
C ARG A 77 12.82 -2.75 -12.95
N TYR A 78 11.99 -2.60 -13.96
CA TYR A 78 12.25 -3.24 -15.26
C TYR A 78 12.93 -2.24 -16.18
N ASN A 79 14.10 -2.59 -16.69
CA ASN A 79 14.84 -1.70 -17.58
C ASN A 79 14.54 -2.05 -19.02
N THR A 80 14.00 -1.09 -19.76
CA THR A 80 13.68 -1.27 -21.19
C THR A 80 14.84 -0.85 -22.13
#